data_af7be2d3775ed589a4799608f71754e8
#
_entry.id   af7be2d3775ed589a4799608f71754e8
#
_cell.length_a   1.000
_cell.length_b   1.000
_cell.length_c   1.000
_cell.angle_alpha   90.00
_cell.angle_beta   90.00
_cell.angle_gamma   90.00
#
_symmetry.space_group_name_H-M   'P 1'
#
loop_
_entity.id
_entity.type
_entity.pdbx_description
1 polymer ?
#
loop_
_entity_poly.entity_id
_entity_poly.type
_entity_poly.pdbx_seq_one_letter_code
_entity_poly.pdbx_strand_id
1 'polypeptide(L)'
;RVIVTVVFLALATSSLPRGNAQSASNVRATYHLYHPEQHGWDMLATSTYCATWDASKPLWWRKKYGWTAFCGPAGAHGQASCGRCLRVTNMETGAQTTVRIVDQCSNGGLDLDVGPFNKLDTNGKGYQRGHLTVKYQFIDCNGIGLDDF
;
A
#
# COMPACT_ATOMS: atom_id res chain seq x y z
N ARG A 1 44.18 -35.32 35.49
CA ARG A 1 42.79 -34.86 35.35
C ARG A 1 42.68 -33.88 34.20
N VAL A 2 41.98 -34.28 33.15
CA VAL A 2 41.70 -33.39 32.02
C VAL A 2 40.34 -32.74 32.33
N ILE A 3 40.33 -31.41 32.50
CA ILE A 3 39.08 -30.66 32.64
C ILE A 3 38.64 -30.31 31.24
N VAL A 4 37.56 -30.93 30.75
CA VAL A 4 36.93 -30.59 29.49
C VAL A 4 35.97 -29.42 29.75
N THR A 5 36.41 -28.23 29.40
CA THR A 5 35.50 -27.07 29.45
C THR A 5 34.63 -27.13 28.20
N VAL A 6 33.37 -27.49 28.37
CA VAL A 6 32.38 -27.43 27.29
C VAL A 6 31.94 -25.97 27.14
N VAL A 7 32.44 -25.32 26.12
CA VAL A 7 31.99 -23.97 25.76
C VAL A 7 30.70 -24.11 24.97
N PHE A 8 29.58 -23.78 25.61
CA PHE A 8 28.31 -23.62 24.90
C PHE A 8 28.37 -22.31 24.11
N LEU A 9 28.55 -22.41 22.79
CA LEU A 9 28.33 -21.29 21.92
C LEU A 9 26.81 -21.09 21.78
N ALA A 10 26.27 -20.12 22.52
CA ALA A 10 24.90 -19.69 22.30
C ALA A 10 24.87 -18.94 20.96
N LEU A 11 24.44 -19.61 19.91
CA LEU A 11 24.06 -18.92 18.65
C LEU A 11 22.81 -18.09 18.95
N ALA A 12 23.03 -16.81 19.22
CA ALA A 12 21.95 -15.86 19.23
C ALA A 12 21.45 -15.72 17.78
N THR A 13 20.38 -16.45 17.44
CA THR A 13 19.64 -16.21 16.22
C THR A 13 18.91 -14.88 16.41
N SER A 14 19.47 -13.78 15.90
CA SER A 14 18.75 -12.54 15.77
C SER A 14 17.63 -12.77 14.74
N SER A 15 16.42 -13.02 15.22
CA SER A 15 15.24 -12.99 14.37
C SER A 15 15.01 -11.54 13.94
N LEU A 16 15.40 -11.21 12.70
CA LEU A 16 14.96 -9.96 12.08
C LEU A 16 13.43 -9.94 12.08
N PRO A 17 12.77 -8.87 12.57
CA PRO A 17 11.32 -8.78 12.52
C PRO A 17 10.88 -8.86 11.06
N ARG A 18 10.22 -9.96 10.70
CA ARG A 18 9.64 -10.14 9.36
C ARG A 18 8.26 -9.49 9.34
N GLY A 19 7.96 -8.72 8.31
CA GLY A 19 6.63 -8.28 7.95
C GLY A 19 6.13 -6.98 8.58
N ASN A 20 6.68 -6.49 9.70
CA ASN A 20 6.18 -5.28 10.36
C ASN A 20 6.47 -3.99 9.58
N ALA A 21 7.49 -3.98 8.69
CA ALA A 21 7.85 -2.85 7.85
C ALA A 21 6.99 -2.70 6.59
N GLN A 22 6.12 -3.67 6.28
CA GLN A 22 5.36 -3.79 5.05
C GLN A 22 3.84 -3.64 5.25
N SER A 23 3.38 -3.44 6.45
CA SER A 23 1.96 -3.32 6.76
C SER A 23 1.70 -2.38 7.93
N ALA A 24 0.50 -1.80 7.97
CA ALA A 24 0.03 -0.98 9.07
C ALA A 24 -1.48 -1.09 9.22
N SER A 25 -1.97 -0.89 10.43
CA SER A 25 -3.39 -0.86 10.79
C SER A 25 -3.77 0.50 11.36
N ASN A 26 -5.08 0.78 11.45
CA ASN A 26 -5.62 2.04 11.95
C ASN A 26 -5.11 3.26 11.19
N VAL A 27 -5.00 3.12 9.89
CA VAL A 27 -4.48 4.14 8.98
C VAL A 27 -5.62 4.91 8.37
N ARG A 28 -5.46 6.23 8.26
CA ARG A 28 -6.42 7.10 7.62
C ARG A 28 -6.36 6.93 6.09
N ALA A 29 -7.51 6.75 5.46
CA ALA A 29 -7.66 6.75 4.02
C ALA A 29 -8.71 7.79 3.62
N THR A 30 -8.27 8.79 2.90
CA THR A 30 -9.14 9.81 2.28
C THR A 30 -9.40 9.45 0.82
N TYR A 31 -10.20 10.23 0.12
CA TYR A 31 -10.37 10.05 -1.32
C TYR A 31 -9.96 11.28 -2.09
N HIS A 32 -9.48 11.03 -3.32
CA HIS A 32 -9.13 12.03 -4.29
C HIS A 32 -9.79 11.71 -5.63
N LEU A 33 -10.17 12.74 -6.37
CA LEU A 33 -10.87 12.57 -7.64
C LEU A 33 -9.85 12.52 -8.79
N TYR A 34 -9.06 11.45 -8.84
CA TYR A 34 -8.15 11.22 -9.98
C TYR A 34 -8.93 10.93 -11.26
N HIS A 35 -10.03 10.17 -11.15
CA HIS A 35 -10.83 9.75 -12.30
C HIS A 35 -9.97 9.23 -13.46
N PRO A 36 -9.11 8.22 -13.21
CA PRO A 36 -8.16 7.78 -14.23
C PRO A 36 -8.84 7.32 -15.52
N GLU A 37 -10.00 6.72 -15.44
CA GLU A 37 -10.79 6.28 -16.60
C GLU A 37 -11.21 7.45 -17.50
N GLN A 38 -11.40 8.64 -16.96
CA GLN A 38 -11.74 9.85 -17.71
C GLN A 38 -10.52 10.48 -18.40
N HIS A 39 -9.32 10.09 -17.99
CA HIS A 39 -8.04 10.60 -18.49
C HIS A 39 -7.22 9.54 -19.22
N GLY A 40 -7.85 8.43 -19.64
CA GLY A 40 -7.15 7.33 -20.33
C GLY A 40 -6.05 6.69 -19.48
N TRP A 41 -6.15 6.76 -18.14
CA TRP A 41 -5.13 6.27 -17.21
C TRP A 41 -3.76 6.92 -17.41
N ASP A 42 -3.78 8.16 -17.88
CA ASP A 42 -2.58 8.96 -18.13
C ASP A 42 -2.14 9.65 -16.83
N MET A 43 -1.01 9.23 -16.28
CA MET A 43 -0.48 9.77 -15.02
C MET A 43 -0.02 11.22 -15.17
N LEU A 44 0.40 11.64 -16.35
CA LEU A 44 0.77 13.05 -16.60
C LEU A 44 -0.47 13.94 -16.61
N ALA A 45 -1.58 13.47 -17.20
CA ALA A 45 -2.84 14.22 -17.22
C ALA A 45 -3.42 14.43 -15.82
N THR A 46 -3.17 13.51 -14.89
CA THR A 46 -3.63 13.59 -13.50
C THR A 46 -2.62 14.24 -12.56
N SER A 47 -1.45 14.64 -13.06
CA SER A 47 -0.39 15.29 -12.29
C SER A 47 0.08 14.49 -11.07
N THR A 48 0.17 13.17 -11.21
CA THR A 48 0.60 12.30 -10.13
C THR A 48 2.13 12.31 -9.97
N TYR A 49 2.59 12.22 -8.74
CA TYR A 49 4.02 12.22 -8.42
C TYR A 49 4.81 11.13 -9.14
N CYS A 50 4.24 9.93 -9.25
CA CYS A 50 4.91 8.78 -9.86
C CYS A 50 4.99 8.87 -11.40
N ALA A 51 4.32 9.84 -12.02
CA ALA A 51 4.31 10.02 -13.47
C ALA A 51 5.73 10.13 -14.05
N THR A 52 6.67 10.75 -13.32
CA THR A 52 8.07 10.88 -13.75
C THR A 52 8.69 9.53 -14.15
N TRP A 53 8.35 8.47 -13.45
CA TRP A 53 8.95 7.14 -13.67
C TRP A 53 8.00 6.17 -14.35
N ASP A 54 6.69 6.30 -14.14
CA ASP A 54 5.71 5.27 -14.48
C ASP A 54 4.74 5.67 -15.60
N ALA A 55 4.75 6.94 -16.05
CA ALA A 55 3.84 7.41 -17.09
C ALA A 55 3.98 6.64 -18.41
N SER A 56 5.19 6.12 -18.71
CA SER A 56 5.48 5.34 -19.91
C SER A 56 5.19 3.86 -19.79
N LYS A 57 4.76 3.38 -18.63
CA LYS A 57 4.32 1.99 -18.47
C LYS A 57 3.14 1.70 -19.39
N PRO A 58 2.99 0.46 -19.90
CA PRO A 58 1.90 0.14 -20.80
C PRO A 58 0.54 0.33 -20.12
N LEU A 59 -0.49 0.59 -20.95
CA LEU A 59 -1.84 0.87 -20.46
C LEU A 59 -2.37 -0.24 -19.55
N TRP A 60 -2.15 -1.52 -19.91
CA TRP A 60 -2.61 -2.65 -19.10
C TRP A 60 -2.04 -2.60 -17.67
N TRP A 61 -0.81 -2.13 -17.51
CA TRP A 61 -0.17 -1.99 -16.20
C TRP A 61 -0.80 -0.84 -15.40
N ARG A 62 -1.02 0.32 -16.05
CA ARG A 62 -1.57 1.52 -15.40
C ARG A 62 -3.03 1.35 -14.96
N LYS A 63 -3.81 0.55 -15.69
CA LYS A 63 -5.24 0.34 -15.38
C LYS A 63 -5.56 -0.96 -14.65
N LYS A 64 -4.56 -1.78 -14.34
CA LYS A 64 -4.78 -3.09 -13.72
C LYS A 64 -5.46 -2.98 -12.34
N TYR A 65 -5.10 -1.97 -11.56
CA TYR A 65 -5.66 -1.72 -10.24
C TYR A 65 -6.11 -0.27 -10.12
N GLY A 66 -7.01 0.01 -9.17
CA GLY A 66 -7.32 1.38 -8.78
C GLY A 66 -6.07 2.09 -8.26
N TRP A 67 -6.08 3.42 -8.27
CA TRP A 67 -4.95 4.26 -7.89
C TRP A 67 -5.05 4.76 -6.47
N THR A 68 -3.91 4.93 -5.84
CA THR A 68 -3.78 5.59 -4.53
C THR A 68 -2.54 6.46 -4.46
N ALA A 69 -2.63 7.53 -3.68
CA ALA A 69 -1.47 8.15 -3.08
C ALA A 69 -1.09 7.39 -1.80
N PHE A 70 0.18 7.40 -1.44
CA PHE A 70 0.69 6.69 -0.28
C PHE A 70 1.63 7.56 0.56
N CYS A 71 1.38 7.61 1.87
CA CYS A 71 2.22 8.25 2.87
C CYS A 71 2.08 7.58 4.25
N GLY A 72 1.84 6.27 4.25
CA GLY A 72 1.63 5.50 5.47
C GLY A 72 2.88 5.30 6.32
N PRO A 73 2.71 4.86 7.59
CA PRO A 73 3.80 4.77 8.55
C PRO A 73 4.77 3.61 8.31
N ALA A 74 4.39 2.62 7.49
CA ALA A 74 5.24 1.45 7.23
C ALA A 74 5.38 1.20 5.73
N GLY A 75 6.56 0.80 5.30
CA GLY A 75 6.90 0.49 3.92
C GLY A 75 7.69 1.58 3.22
N ALA A 76 7.93 1.40 1.93
CA ALA A 76 8.68 2.32 1.10
C ALA A 76 7.96 3.66 0.93
N HIS A 77 8.72 4.74 0.78
CA HIS A 77 8.23 6.09 0.56
C HIS A 77 8.82 6.70 -0.69
N GLY A 78 8.20 7.78 -1.18
CA GLY A 78 8.69 8.53 -2.33
C GLY A 78 8.78 7.65 -3.57
N GLN A 79 9.81 7.85 -4.37
CA GLN A 79 10.03 7.08 -5.60
C GLN A 79 10.01 5.57 -5.37
N ALA A 80 10.58 5.10 -4.27
CA ALA A 80 10.64 3.67 -3.94
C ALA A 80 9.27 3.03 -3.75
N SER A 81 8.23 3.81 -3.44
CA SER A 81 6.86 3.31 -3.33
C SER A 81 6.12 3.27 -4.67
N CYS A 82 6.57 4.04 -5.66
CA CYS A 82 5.90 4.18 -6.95
C CYS A 82 5.73 2.84 -7.66
N GLY A 83 4.53 2.58 -8.12
CA GLY A 83 4.18 1.37 -8.87
C GLY A 83 3.93 0.14 -8.02
N ARG A 84 4.18 0.20 -6.72
CA ARG A 84 3.93 -0.92 -5.80
C ARG A 84 2.43 -1.06 -5.52
N CYS A 85 2.04 -2.24 -5.12
CA CYS A 85 0.64 -2.57 -4.86
C CYS A 85 0.39 -2.78 -3.37
N LEU A 86 -0.80 -2.39 -2.95
CA LEU A 86 -1.29 -2.54 -1.58
C LEU A 86 -2.60 -3.33 -1.60
N ARG A 87 -2.74 -4.28 -0.69
CA ARG A 87 -4.04 -4.78 -0.26
C ARG A 87 -4.55 -3.86 0.84
N VAL A 88 -5.70 -3.26 0.63
CA VAL A 88 -6.33 -2.34 1.58
C VAL A 88 -7.62 -2.96 2.10
N THR A 89 -7.79 -2.92 3.41
CA THR A 89 -8.99 -3.44 4.08
C THR A 89 -9.64 -2.32 4.90
N ASN A 90 -10.93 -2.09 4.69
CA ASN A 90 -11.73 -1.26 5.56
C ASN A 90 -11.91 -1.98 6.90
N MET A 91 -11.41 -1.41 7.99
CA MET A 91 -11.45 -2.06 9.31
C MET A 91 -12.85 -2.14 9.90
N GLU A 92 -13.77 -1.29 9.47
CA GLU A 92 -15.16 -1.29 9.94
C GLU A 92 -16.00 -2.39 9.26
N THR A 93 -15.80 -2.62 7.96
CA THR A 93 -16.67 -3.50 7.16
C THR A 93 -16.00 -4.80 6.74
N GLY A 94 -14.66 -4.86 6.77
CA GLY A 94 -13.89 -5.97 6.25
C GLY A 94 -13.74 -5.99 4.73
N ALA A 95 -14.30 -5.02 4.01
CA ALA A 95 -14.17 -4.93 2.56
C ALA A 95 -12.69 -4.71 2.17
N GLN A 96 -12.26 -5.37 1.10
CA GLN A 96 -10.87 -5.32 0.61
C GLN A 96 -10.80 -4.94 -0.85
N THR A 97 -9.74 -4.26 -1.22
CA THR A 97 -9.37 -4.04 -2.63
C THR A 97 -7.85 -3.93 -2.77
N THR A 98 -7.35 -4.18 -3.96
CA THR A 98 -5.95 -3.96 -4.31
C THR A 98 -5.82 -2.65 -5.07
N VAL A 99 -4.82 -1.84 -4.72
CA VAL A 99 -4.54 -0.56 -5.37
C VAL A 99 -3.06 -0.46 -5.73
N ARG A 100 -2.76 0.38 -6.72
CA ARG A 100 -1.39 0.71 -7.11
C ARG A 100 -1.04 2.11 -6.63
N ILE A 101 0.14 2.25 -6.06
CA ILE A 101 0.67 3.55 -5.64
C ILE A 101 1.12 4.32 -6.88
N VAL A 102 0.53 5.50 -7.09
CA VAL A 102 0.83 6.41 -8.19
C VAL A 102 1.20 7.82 -7.72
N ASP A 103 1.03 8.11 -6.44
CA ASP A 103 1.18 9.46 -5.91
C ASP A 103 1.63 9.46 -4.45
N GLN A 104 1.99 10.64 -3.95
CA GLN A 104 2.28 10.90 -2.54
C GLN A 104 1.14 11.65 -1.88
N CYS A 105 1.07 11.57 -0.54
CA CYS A 105 0.13 12.31 0.28
C CYS A 105 0.79 12.85 1.55
N SER A 106 0.00 13.52 2.39
CA SER A 106 0.46 14.10 3.65
C SER A 106 -0.46 13.82 4.84
N ASN A 107 -1.43 12.92 4.67
CA ASN A 107 -2.38 12.58 5.74
C ASN A 107 -1.92 11.45 6.67
N GLY A 108 -0.73 10.92 6.45
CA GLY A 108 -0.18 9.80 7.23
C GLY A 108 -0.68 8.42 6.81
N GLY A 109 -1.37 8.30 5.70
CA GLY A 109 -1.94 7.04 5.25
C GLY A 109 -2.09 6.93 3.74
N LEU A 110 -3.32 6.91 3.28
CA LEU A 110 -3.67 6.77 1.86
C LEU A 110 -4.58 7.91 1.44
N ASP A 111 -4.47 8.28 0.16
CA ASP A 111 -5.45 9.10 -0.53
C ASP A 111 -5.87 8.36 -1.80
N LEU A 112 -6.99 7.67 -1.69
CA LEU A 112 -7.46 6.74 -2.72
C LEU A 112 -8.19 7.49 -3.83
N ASP A 113 -8.06 7.03 -5.08
CA ASP A 113 -9.06 7.40 -6.06
C ASP A 113 -10.46 7.03 -5.55
N VAL A 114 -11.45 7.84 -5.88
CA VAL A 114 -12.83 7.64 -5.41
C VAL A 114 -13.40 6.26 -5.77
N GLY A 115 -12.96 5.66 -6.88
CA GLY A 115 -13.37 4.32 -7.29
C GLY A 115 -13.03 3.26 -6.25
N PRO A 116 -11.75 3.01 -5.93
CA PRO A 116 -11.38 2.08 -4.85
C PRO A 116 -11.87 2.50 -3.47
N PHE A 117 -11.96 3.81 -3.18
CA PHE A 117 -12.57 4.27 -1.92
C PHE A 117 -14.01 3.75 -1.78
N ASN A 118 -14.82 3.91 -2.81
CA ASN A 118 -16.21 3.47 -2.78
C ASN A 118 -16.35 1.93 -2.71
N LYS A 119 -15.43 1.18 -3.30
CA LYS A 119 -15.40 -0.29 -3.15
C LYS A 119 -15.18 -0.72 -1.70
N LEU A 120 -14.41 0.04 -0.93
CA LEU A 120 -14.16 -0.22 0.48
C LEU A 120 -15.29 0.29 1.37
N ASP A 121 -15.95 1.37 0.98
CA ASP A 121 -16.99 2.05 1.75
C ASP A 121 -18.38 1.41 1.54
N THR A 122 -18.50 0.14 1.85
CA THR A 122 -19.68 -0.66 1.55
C THR A 122 -20.94 -0.22 2.30
N ASN A 123 -20.80 0.51 3.41
CA ASN A 123 -21.90 1.06 4.17
C ASN A 123 -22.13 2.57 3.94
N GLY A 124 -21.32 3.21 3.09
CA GLY A 124 -21.42 4.64 2.77
C GLY A 124 -20.99 5.61 3.87
N LYS A 125 -20.62 5.11 5.04
CA LYS A 125 -20.26 5.97 6.19
C LYS A 125 -18.94 6.69 6.00
N GLY A 126 -17.99 6.09 5.29
CA GLY A 126 -16.69 6.69 5.02
C GLY A 126 -16.81 7.92 4.13
N TYR A 127 -17.62 7.85 3.08
CA TYR A 127 -17.88 8.99 2.21
C TYR A 127 -18.49 10.16 2.98
N GLN A 128 -19.47 9.89 3.85
CA GLN A 128 -20.09 10.90 4.70
C GLN A 128 -19.10 11.59 5.63
N ARG A 129 -18.15 10.85 6.21
CA ARG A 129 -17.11 11.38 7.09
C ARG A 129 -15.94 12.02 6.33
N GLY A 130 -15.75 11.68 5.07
CA GLY A 130 -14.61 12.07 4.27
C GLY A 130 -13.39 11.17 4.42
N HIS A 131 -13.47 10.08 5.19
CA HIS A 131 -12.36 9.13 5.37
C HIS A 131 -12.83 7.75 5.84
N LEU A 132 -11.94 6.78 5.63
CA LEU A 132 -12.01 5.44 6.20
C LEU A 132 -10.86 5.22 7.18
N THR A 133 -11.03 4.29 8.09
CA THR A 133 -9.93 3.68 8.85
C THR A 133 -9.62 2.32 8.24
N VAL A 134 -8.40 2.17 7.75
CA VAL A 134 -8.00 0.98 6.99
C VAL A 134 -6.75 0.34 7.60
N LYS A 135 -6.52 -0.90 7.22
CA LYS A 135 -5.21 -1.53 7.26
C LYS A 135 -4.75 -1.76 5.83
N TYR A 136 -3.44 -1.71 5.63
CA TYR A 136 -2.84 -2.01 4.34
C TYR A 136 -1.67 -2.98 4.50
N GLN A 137 -1.39 -3.69 3.43
CA GLN A 137 -0.23 -4.56 3.30
C GLN A 137 0.34 -4.38 1.90
N PHE A 138 1.67 -4.17 1.81
CA PHE A 138 2.36 -4.26 0.54
C PHE A 138 2.28 -5.70 0.03
N ILE A 139 1.88 -5.86 -1.21
CA ILE A 139 1.79 -7.15 -1.88
C ILE A 139 2.53 -7.11 -3.21
N ASP A 140 2.87 -8.27 -3.73
CA ASP A 140 3.24 -8.41 -5.13
C ASP A 140 2.05 -7.98 -5.99
N CYS A 141 2.28 -7.20 -7.05
CA CYS A 141 1.20 -6.75 -7.94
C CYS A 141 0.51 -7.91 -8.71
N ASN A 142 0.99 -9.13 -8.59
CA ASN A 142 0.32 -10.34 -9.06
C ASN A 142 -0.65 -10.93 -7.99
N GLY A 143 -0.80 -10.27 -6.84
CA GLY A 143 -1.74 -10.64 -5.80
C GLY A 143 -1.19 -11.59 -4.73
N ILE A 144 0.11 -11.91 -4.75
CA ILE A 144 0.78 -12.72 -3.74
C ILE A 144 1.31 -11.80 -2.64
N GLY A 145 1.05 -12.14 -1.38
CA GLY A 145 1.61 -11.40 -0.23
C GLY A 145 3.13 -11.51 -0.18
N LEU A 146 3.81 -10.41 0.14
CA LEU A 146 5.28 -10.40 0.25
C LEU A 146 5.79 -11.25 1.43
N ASP A 147 4.91 -11.57 2.37
CA ASP A 147 5.24 -12.39 3.53
C ASP A 147 5.21 -13.91 3.23
N ASP A 148 4.85 -14.30 2.01
CA ASP A 148 4.76 -15.69 1.57
C ASP A 148 6.08 -16.21 0.94
N PHE A 149 7.17 -15.41 1.04
CA PHE A 149 8.50 -15.77 0.54
C PHE A 149 9.56 -15.85 1.63
#